data_93b0560ac0ac5e796a33974618210e81
#
_entry.id   93b0560ac0ac5e796a33974618210e81
#
_cell.length_a   1.000
_cell.length_b   1.000
_cell.length_c   1.000
_cell.angle_alpha   90.00
_cell.angle_beta   90.00
_cell.angle_gamma   90.00
#
_symmetry.space_group_name_H-M   'P 1'
#
loop_
_entity.id
_entity.type
_entity.pdbx_description
1 polymer ?
#
loop_
_entity_poly.entity_id
_entity_poly.type
_entity_poly.pdbx_seq_one_letter_code
_entity_poly.pdbx_strand_id
1 'polypeptide(L)'
;VVLASLFFGLAIGYGVGSRLCQFGRPLRWFGGCEIMAAVWVLFVPSLFDALQSPVVIRWMSDESQAWQWFSRAGIGIAIVLPATIALGATLPLMSQALSRVSGNPSRSAAIGYAWNTAGAMAGTLICTYLLLVRVGVSHSSFWAAGVGMGIGLLAIGLSRRDEMPPLNPTGGSVKGSRSASSITMMTVAGLSGFITLALE
;
A
#
# COMPACT_ATOMS: atom_id res chain seq x y z
N VAL A 1 11.21 16.95 -1.18
CA VAL A 1 9.77 17.05 -0.87
C VAL A 1 9.12 15.68 -1.02
N VAL A 2 9.18 15.02 -2.20
CA VAL A 2 8.49 13.74 -2.49
C VAL A 2 8.86 12.66 -1.48
N LEU A 3 10.14 12.42 -1.22
CA LEU A 3 10.60 11.40 -0.27
C LEU A 3 10.11 11.67 1.17
N ALA A 4 10.10 12.95 1.58
CA ALA A 4 9.61 13.34 2.90
C ALA A 4 8.09 13.12 3.03
N SER A 5 7.31 13.46 2.00
CA SER A 5 5.86 13.21 1.98
C SER A 5 5.54 11.72 1.97
N LEU A 6 6.35 10.91 1.29
CA LEU A 6 6.23 9.46 1.29
C LEU A 6 6.40 8.88 2.70
N PHE A 7 7.51 9.18 3.38
CA PHE A 7 7.73 8.69 4.74
C PHE A 7 6.70 9.22 5.73
N PHE A 8 6.29 10.48 5.57
CA PHE A 8 5.25 11.07 6.40
C PHE A 8 3.89 10.37 6.21
N GLY A 9 3.51 10.10 4.95
CA GLY A 9 2.31 9.34 4.63
C GLY A 9 2.35 7.91 5.18
N LEU A 10 3.47 7.21 5.02
CA LEU A 10 3.67 5.88 5.60
C LEU A 10 3.54 5.88 7.12
N ALA A 11 4.12 6.89 7.81
CA ALA A 11 4.03 7.00 9.26
C ALA A 11 2.58 7.23 9.74
N ILE A 12 1.84 8.14 9.09
CA ILE A 12 0.41 8.34 9.36
C ILE A 12 -0.35 7.06 9.09
N GLY A 13 -0.12 6.42 7.94
CA GLY A 13 -0.76 5.17 7.53
C GLY A 13 -0.53 4.06 8.54
N TYR A 14 0.69 3.89 9.03
CA TYR A 14 1.01 2.93 10.08
C TYR A 14 0.19 3.18 11.35
N GLY A 15 0.07 4.43 11.78
CA GLY A 15 -0.77 4.81 12.93
C GLY A 15 -2.26 4.50 12.72
N VAL A 16 -2.77 4.79 11.52
CA VAL A 16 -4.16 4.47 11.14
C VAL A 16 -4.37 2.96 11.10
N GLY A 17 -3.49 2.21 10.44
CA GLY A 17 -3.55 0.76 10.35
C GLY A 17 -3.51 0.08 11.72
N SER A 18 -2.68 0.57 12.64
CA SER A 18 -2.60 0.09 14.01
C SER A 18 -3.93 0.26 14.77
N ARG A 19 -4.65 1.37 14.53
CA ARG A 19 -5.99 1.58 15.09
C ARG A 19 -7.02 0.67 14.44
N LEU A 20 -6.98 0.48 13.13
CA LEU A 20 -7.88 -0.41 12.40
C LEU A 20 -7.74 -1.88 12.84
N CYS A 21 -6.56 -2.27 13.31
CA CYS A 21 -6.33 -3.58 13.91
C CYS A 21 -7.30 -3.92 15.05
N GLN A 22 -7.78 -2.90 15.79
CA GLN A 22 -8.69 -3.08 16.92
C GLN A 22 -10.11 -3.50 16.49
N PHE A 23 -10.50 -3.24 15.25
CA PHE A 23 -11.83 -3.58 14.72
C PHE A 23 -12.00 -5.04 14.26
N GLY A 24 -11.05 -5.92 14.53
CA GLY A 24 -11.23 -7.36 14.51
C GLY A 24 -11.11 -8.09 13.17
N ARG A 25 -11.03 -7.43 12.03
CA ARG A 25 -10.91 -8.04 10.68
C ARG A 25 -9.73 -7.45 9.89
N PRO A 26 -8.47 -7.72 10.30
CA PRO A 26 -7.30 -7.05 9.74
C PRO A 26 -7.14 -7.30 8.23
N LEU A 27 -7.41 -8.50 7.75
CA LEU A 27 -7.27 -8.84 6.34
C LEU A 27 -8.30 -8.12 5.45
N ARG A 28 -9.50 -7.83 5.98
CA ARG A 28 -10.50 -7.04 5.26
C ARG A 28 -10.09 -5.57 5.14
N TRP A 29 -9.56 -5.00 6.23
CA TRP A 29 -9.05 -3.63 6.22
C TRP A 29 -7.81 -3.50 5.34
N PHE A 30 -6.92 -4.50 5.36
CA PHE A 30 -5.79 -4.59 4.44
C PHE A 30 -6.26 -4.51 2.98
N GLY A 31 -7.21 -5.37 2.58
CA GLY A 31 -7.76 -5.36 1.23
C GLY A 31 -8.43 -4.03 0.86
N GLY A 32 -9.09 -3.37 1.81
CA GLY A 32 -9.67 -2.04 1.62
C GLY A 32 -8.61 -0.97 1.35
N CYS A 33 -7.49 -0.99 2.07
CA CYS A 33 -6.36 -0.08 1.85
C CYS A 33 -5.71 -0.30 0.48
N GLU A 34 -5.52 -1.55 0.06
CA GLU A 34 -4.98 -1.89 -1.27
C GLU A 34 -5.88 -1.38 -2.40
N ILE A 35 -7.20 -1.59 -2.28
CA ILE A 35 -8.17 -1.08 -3.27
C ILE A 35 -8.15 0.44 -3.30
N MET A 36 -8.11 1.10 -2.14
CA MET A 36 -8.06 2.56 -2.06
C MET A 36 -6.80 3.12 -2.73
N ALA A 37 -5.63 2.52 -2.48
CA ALA A 37 -4.39 2.89 -3.13
C ALA A 37 -4.46 2.67 -4.65
N ALA A 38 -4.96 1.52 -5.09
CA ALA A 38 -5.12 1.20 -6.51
C ALA A 38 -6.05 2.18 -7.24
N VAL A 39 -7.20 2.50 -6.64
CA VAL A 39 -8.14 3.49 -7.19
C VAL A 39 -7.49 4.86 -7.28
N TRP A 40 -6.77 5.29 -6.23
CA TRP A 40 -6.07 6.56 -6.25
C TRP A 40 -5.07 6.66 -7.40
N VAL A 41 -4.28 5.61 -7.61
CA VAL A 41 -3.28 5.56 -8.69
C VAL A 41 -3.90 5.69 -10.08
N LEU A 42 -5.12 5.18 -10.29
CA LEU A 42 -5.84 5.35 -11.56
C LEU A 42 -6.16 6.82 -11.87
N PHE A 43 -6.32 7.67 -10.85
CA PHE A 43 -6.56 9.10 -11.04
C PHE A 43 -5.27 9.92 -11.28
N VAL A 44 -4.11 9.39 -10.90
CA VAL A 44 -2.84 10.12 -10.99
C VAL A 44 -2.52 10.59 -12.41
N PRO A 45 -2.62 9.77 -13.48
CA PRO A 45 -2.36 10.24 -14.84
C PRO A 45 -3.27 11.41 -15.24
N SER A 46 -4.57 11.32 -14.98
CA SER A 46 -5.53 12.40 -15.28
C SER A 46 -5.22 13.67 -14.47
N LEU A 47 -4.72 13.52 -13.26
CA LEU A 47 -4.32 14.65 -12.42
C LEU A 47 -3.08 15.33 -13.00
N PHE A 48 -2.10 14.58 -13.51
CA PHE A 48 -0.95 15.12 -14.20
C PHE A 48 -1.35 15.85 -15.48
N ASP A 49 -2.29 15.31 -16.27
CA ASP A 49 -2.81 15.97 -17.47
C ASP A 49 -3.49 17.31 -17.12
N ALA A 50 -4.28 17.33 -16.05
CA ALA A 50 -4.91 18.56 -15.57
C ALA A 50 -3.88 19.62 -15.11
N LEU A 51 -2.79 19.19 -14.46
CA LEU A 51 -1.71 20.07 -14.01
C LEU A 51 -0.90 20.69 -15.17
N GLN A 52 -0.87 20.03 -16.32
CA GLN A 52 -0.22 20.54 -17.54
C GLN A 52 -1.12 21.54 -18.31
N SER A 53 -2.31 21.82 -17.84
CA SER A 53 -3.18 22.79 -18.48
C SER A 53 -2.56 24.21 -18.46
N PRO A 54 -2.72 25.00 -19.55
CA PRO A 54 -2.14 26.35 -19.62
C PRO A 54 -2.58 27.28 -18.48
N VAL A 55 -3.78 27.06 -17.94
CA VAL A 55 -4.34 27.84 -16.85
C VAL A 55 -3.55 27.59 -15.55
N VAL A 56 -3.29 26.33 -15.22
CA VAL A 56 -2.56 25.94 -14.02
C VAL A 56 -1.08 26.38 -14.14
N ILE A 57 -0.49 26.21 -15.32
CA ILE A 57 0.88 26.64 -15.57
C ILE A 57 1.02 28.15 -15.37
N ARG A 58 0.11 28.95 -15.90
CA ARG A 58 0.10 30.41 -15.70
C ARG A 58 -0.05 30.75 -14.22
N TRP A 59 -1.03 30.16 -13.53
CA TRP A 59 -1.23 30.41 -12.11
C TRP A 59 0.00 30.09 -11.26
N MET A 60 0.72 29.04 -11.62
CA MET A 60 1.97 28.66 -10.95
C MET A 60 3.15 29.55 -11.29
N SER A 61 3.14 30.24 -12.44
CA SER A 61 4.29 31.04 -12.95
C SER A 61 4.16 32.52 -12.65
N ASP A 62 2.96 33.03 -12.39
CA ASP A 62 2.65 34.46 -12.28
C ASP A 62 2.98 35.06 -10.90
N GLU A 63 3.42 34.24 -9.94
CA GLU A 63 3.67 34.60 -8.56
C GLU A 63 5.17 34.60 -8.21
N SER A 64 5.51 35.03 -7.01
CA SER A 64 6.87 35.04 -6.50
C SER A 64 7.54 33.65 -6.55
N GLN A 65 8.88 33.63 -6.65
CA GLN A 65 9.64 32.38 -6.66
C GLN A 65 9.33 31.48 -5.46
N ALA A 66 9.06 32.06 -4.28
CA ALA A 66 8.67 31.31 -3.11
C ALA A 66 7.31 30.60 -3.31
N TRP A 67 6.33 31.27 -3.92
CA TRP A 67 5.03 30.68 -4.24
C TRP A 67 5.15 29.49 -5.19
N GLN A 68 6.00 29.58 -6.20
CA GLN A 68 6.26 28.47 -7.13
C GLN A 68 6.82 27.23 -6.42
N TRP A 69 7.70 27.41 -5.44
CA TRP A 69 8.21 26.30 -4.63
C TRP A 69 7.13 25.67 -3.74
N PHE A 70 6.34 26.51 -3.04
CA PHE A 70 5.28 26.01 -2.16
C PHE A 70 4.15 25.33 -2.93
N SER A 71 3.73 25.85 -4.06
CA SER A 71 2.66 25.28 -4.88
C SER A 71 3.08 23.91 -5.46
N ARG A 72 4.28 23.81 -6.02
CA ARG A 72 4.83 22.53 -6.52
C ARG A 72 4.99 21.50 -5.41
N ALA A 73 5.50 21.91 -4.26
CA ALA A 73 5.63 21.04 -3.10
C ALA A 73 4.27 20.57 -2.60
N GLY A 74 3.31 21.47 -2.47
CA GLY A 74 1.95 21.16 -2.01
C GLY A 74 1.22 20.19 -2.94
N ILE A 75 1.32 20.39 -4.24
CA ILE A 75 0.77 19.49 -5.26
C ILE A 75 1.41 18.10 -5.17
N GLY A 76 2.74 18.04 -5.09
CA GLY A 76 3.45 16.77 -4.94
C GLY A 76 3.03 16.01 -3.69
N ILE A 77 2.90 16.71 -2.56
CA ILE A 77 2.39 16.13 -1.31
C ILE A 77 0.96 15.61 -1.50
N ALA A 78 0.06 16.41 -2.09
CA ALA A 78 -1.34 16.04 -2.29
C ALA A 78 -1.51 14.80 -3.19
N ILE A 79 -0.63 14.61 -4.16
CA ILE A 79 -0.65 13.45 -5.05
C ILE A 79 -0.14 12.20 -4.35
N VAL A 80 0.95 12.30 -3.61
CA VAL A 80 1.63 11.15 -3.01
C VAL A 80 0.96 10.69 -1.71
N LEU A 81 0.49 11.64 -0.90
CA LEU A 81 0.04 11.39 0.47
C LEU A 81 -1.10 10.36 0.60
N PRO A 82 -2.19 10.42 -0.19
CA PRO A 82 -3.31 9.48 -0.02
C PRO A 82 -2.91 8.02 -0.29
N ALA A 83 -2.13 7.77 -1.33
CA ALA A 83 -1.63 6.43 -1.64
C ALA A 83 -0.70 5.91 -0.54
N THR A 84 0.24 6.75 -0.08
CA THR A 84 1.21 6.34 0.95
C THR A 84 0.58 6.13 2.32
N ILE A 85 -0.47 6.87 2.68
CA ILE A 85 -1.25 6.59 3.90
C ILE A 85 -1.93 5.22 3.80
N ALA A 86 -2.55 4.90 2.66
CA ALA A 86 -3.18 3.62 2.45
C ALA A 86 -2.16 2.48 2.56
N LEU A 87 -1.03 2.59 1.86
CA LEU A 87 0.03 1.59 1.86
C LEU A 87 0.72 1.48 3.23
N GLY A 88 0.90 2.58 3.95
CA GLY A 88 1.44 2.56 5.31
C GLY A 88 0.56 1.78 6.30
N ALA A 89 -0.76 1.79 6.09
CA ALA A 89 -1.70 1.03 6.91
C ALA A 89 -1.66 -0.48 6.64
N THR A 90 -1.18 -0.92 5.47
CA THR A 90 -1.17 -2.34 5.10
C THR A 90 -0.21 -3.17 5.98
N LEU A 91 0.93 -2.61 6.37
CA LEU A 91 1.94 -3.34 7.13
C LEU A 91 1.46 -3.84 8.51
N PRO A 92 0.90 -2.99 9.40
CA PRO A 92 0.38 -3.46 10.70
C PRO A 92 -0.82 -4.40 10.53
N LEU A 93 -1.69 -4.16 9.55
CA LEU A 93 -2.84 -5.01 9.27
C LEU A 93 -2.41 -6.42 8.83
N MET A 94 -1.41 -6.50 7.94
CA MET A 94 -0.87 -7.77 7.48
C MET A 94 -0.13 -8.52 8.59
N SER A 95 0.68 -7.81 9.38
CA SER A 95 1.38 -8.38 10.53
C SER A 95 0.40 -8.97 11.54
N GLN A 96 -0.72 -8.30 11.79
CA GLN A 96 -1.76 -8.80 12.68
C GLN A 96 -2.50 -9.99 12.07
N ALA A 97 -2.85 -9.95 10.78
CA ALA A 97 -3.48 -11.08 10.10
C ALA A 97 -2.60 -12.33 10.18
N LEU A 98 -1.31 -12.18 9.93
CA LEU A 98 -0.35 -13.27 9.99
C LEU A 98 -0.12 -13.78 11.42
N SER A 99 -0.15 -12.90 12.44
CA SER A 99 0.00 -13.29 13.84
C SER A 99 -1.15 -14.15 14.33
N ARG A 100 -2.36 -13.94 13.84
CA ARG A 100 -3.53 -14.78 14.15
C ARG A 100 -3.36 -16.22 13.67
N VAL A 101 -2.64 -16.43 12.56
CA VAL A 101 -2.38 -17.77 12.00
C VAL A 101 -1.18 -18.43 12.67
N SER A 102 -0.10 -17.67 12.93
CA SER A 102 1.16 -18.21 13.45
C SER A 102 1.22 -18.33 14.96
N GLY A 103 0.36 -17.61 15.68
CA GLY A 103 0.40 -17.51 17.14
C GLY A 103 1.61 -16.77 17.72
N ASN A 104 2.52 -16.24 16.87
CA ASN A 104 3.70 -15.52 17.31
C ASN A 104 3.78 -14.14 16.62
N PRO A 105 3.41 -13.05 17.32
CA PRO A 105 3.35 -11.72 16.73
C PRO A 105 4.69 -11.20 16.20
N SER A 106 5.77 -11.39 16.94
CA SER A 106 7.10 -10.90 16.55
C SER A 106 7.61 -11.57 15.28
N ARG A 107 7.46 -12.90 15.20
CA ARG A 107 7.85 -13.66 14.01
C ARG A 107 6.99 -13.29 12.80
N SER A 108 5.73 -13.07 13.01
CA SER A 108 4.79 -12.65 11.94
C SER A 108 5.12 -11.28 11.39
N ALA A 109 5.44 -10.32 12.26
CA ALA A 109 5.87 -9.00 11.84
C ALA A 109 7.15 -9.06 11.03
N ALA A 110 8.16 -9.82 11.49
CA ALA A 110 9.42 -9.97 10.77
C ALA A 110 9.24 -10.63 9.39
N ILE A 111 8.44 -11.68 9.30
CA ILE A 111 8.15 -12.37 8.03
C ILE A 111 7.36 -11.46 7.09
N GLY A 112 6.31 -10.79 7.58
CA GLY A 112 5.51 -9.85 6.79
C GLY A 112 6.36 -8.72 6.22
N TYR A 113 7.24 -8.14 7.05
CA TYR A 113 8.16 -7.10 6.62
C TYR A 113 9.17 -7.61 5.57
N ALA A 114 9.75 -8.79 5.78
CA ALA A 114 10.71 -9.37 4.83
C ALA A 114 10.08 -9.62 3.45
N TRP A 115 8.87 -10.19 3.40
CA TRP A 115 8.15 -10.41 2.15
C TRP A 115 7.72 -9.12 1.48
N ASN A 116 7.25 -8.13 2.25
CA ASN A 116 6.93 -6.81 1.72
C ASN A 116 8.15 -6.14 1.09
N THR A 117 9.30 -6.16 1.78
CA THR A 117 10.54 -5.58 1.27
C THR A 117 11.06 -6.31 0.03
N ALA A 118 11.03 -7.65 0.03
CA ALA A 118 11.43 -8.44 -1.14
C ALA A 118 10.52 -8.17 -2.34
N GLY A 119 9.21 -8.08 -2.12
CA GLY A 119 8.23 -7.69 -3.13
C GLY A 119 8.51 -6.29 -3.69
N ALA A 120 8.77 -5.34 -2.81
CA ALA A 120 9.10 -3.97 -3.15
C ALA A 120 10.35 -3.88 -4.04
N MET A 121 11.44 -4.57 -3.68
CA MET A 121 12.65 -4.64 -4.51
C MET A 121 12.35 -5.23 -5.90
N ALA A 122 11.64 -6.35 -5.96
CA ALA A 122 11.26 -6.97 -7.23
C ALA A 122 10.37 -6.04 -8.07
N GLY A 123 9.40 -5.36 -7.42
CA GLY A 123 8.50 -4.40 -8.05
C GLY A 123 9.24 -3.25 -8.71
N THR A 124 10.15 -2.63 -7.97
CA THR A 124 10.98 -1.53 -8.50
C THR A 124 11.79 -1.97 -9.70
N LEU A 125 12.46 -3.13 -9.64
CA LEU A 125 13.26 -3.63 -10.76
C LEU A 125 12.40 -3.93 -11.99
N ILE A 126 11.28 -4.62 -11.82
CA ILE A 126 10.39 -4.97 -12.93
C ILE A 126 9.74 -3.71 -13.50
N CYS A 127 9.29 -2.79 -12.66
CA CYS A 127 8.70 -1.55 -13.13
C CYS A 127 9.71 -0.72 -13.92
N THR A 128 10.88 -0.48 -13.35
CA THR A 128 11.89 0.40 -13.96
C THR A 128 12.46 -0.16 -15.26
N TYR A 129 12.84 -1.44 -15.26
CA TYR A 129 13.57 -2.02 -16.40
C TYR A 129 12.68 -2.70 -17.42
N LEU A 130 11.48 -3.09 -17.07
CA LEU A 130 10.59 -3.83 -17.96
C LEU A 130 9.34 -3.04 -18.33
N LEU A 131 8.54 -2.60 -17.34
CA LEU A 131 7.26 -1.95 -17.61
C LEU A 131 7.45 -0.55 -18.20
N LEU A 132 8.22 0.31 -17.54
CA LEU A 132 8.41 1.68 -17.98
C LEU A 132 9.00 1.76 -19.41
N VAL A 133 9.98 0.89 -19.68
CA VAL A 133 10.65 0.85 -20.97
C VAL A 133 9.76 0.32 -22.09
N ARG A 134 8.89 -0.65 -21.80
CA ARG A 134 8.07 -1.30 -22.84
C ARG A 134 6.68 -0.70 -23.02
N VAL A 135 6.03 -0.27 -21.96
CA VAL A 135 4.63 0.17 -22.04
C VAL A 135 4.40 1.63 -21.60
N GLY A 136 5.44 2.29 -21.08
CA GLY A 136 5.36 3.68 -20.64
C GLY A 136 4.65 3.87 -19.28
N VAL A 137 4.63 5.11 -18.79
CA VAL A 137 4.16 5.45 -17.44
C VAL A 137 2.67 5.14 -17.25
N SER A 138 1.81 5.60 -18.17
CA SER A 138 0.36 5.47 -18.03
C SER A 138 -0.08 4.00 -17.99
N HIS A 139 0.41 3.18 -18.92
CA HIS A 139 0.06 1.74 -18.93
C HIS A 139 0.65 1.00 -17.73
N SER A 140 1.85 1.36 -17.27
CA SER A 140 2.44 0.79 -16.05
C SER A 140 1.57 1.04 -14.83
N SER A 141 1.03 2.26 -14.70
CA SER A 141 0.10 2.62 -13.62
C SER A 141 -1.19 1.80 -13.66
N PHE A 142 -1.76 1.57 -14.86
CA PHE A 142 -2.94 0.72 -15.01
C PHE A 142 -2.66 -0.75 -14.61
N TRP A 143 -1.53 -1.30 -15.01
CA TRP A 143 -1.13 -2.64 -14.62
C TRP A 143 -0.93 -2.77 -13.11
N ALA A 144 -0.23 -1.84 -12.50
CA ALA A 144 0.00 -1.83 -11.06
C ALA A 144 -1.32 -1.68 -10.28
N ALA A 145 -2.21 -0.77 -10.71
CA ALA A 145 -3.53 -0.63 -10.11
C ALA A 145 -4.38 -1.89 -10.26
N GLY A 146 -4.33 -2.56 -11.42
CA GLY A 146 -5.03 -3.83 -11.64
C GLY A 146 -4.58 -4.93 -10.69
N VAL A 147 -3.27 -5.06 -10.49
CA VAL A 147 -2.69 -6.03 -9.55
C VAL A 147 -3.08 -5.67 -8.11
N GLY A 148 -3.00 -4.38 -7.69
CA GLY A 148 -3.41 -3.92 -6.36
C GLY A 148 -4.89 -4.20 -6.08
N MET A 149 -5.75 -3.91 -7.06
CA MET A 149 -7.18 -4.23 -6.97
C MET A 149 -7.40 -5.74 -6.79
N GLY A 150 -6.69 -6.58 -7.57
CA GLY A 150 -6.77 -8.04 -7.47
C GLY A 150 -6.36 -8.55 -6.09
N ILE A 151 -5.26 -8.03 -5.53
CA ILE A 151 -4.80 -8.38 -4.18
C ILE A 151 -5.80 -7.94 -3.12
N GLY A 152 -6.32 -6.72 -3.23
CA GLY A 152 -7.31 -6.21 -2.29
C GLY A 152 -8.59 -7.07 -2.27
N LEU A 153 -9.09 -7.43 -3.45
CA LEU A 153 -10.27 -8.31 -3.59
C LEU A 153 -9.99 -9.73 -3.06
N LEU A 154 -8.83 -10.30 -3.34
CA LEU A 154 -8.38 -11.57 -2.79
C LEU A 154 -8.33 -11.56 -1.27
N ALA A 155 -7.76 -10.52 -0.67
CA ALA A 155 -7.68 -10.36 0.78
C ALA A 155 -9.06 -10.27 1.42
N ILE A 156 -9.99 -9.51 0.81
CA ILE A 156 -11.38 -9.43 1.30
C ILE A 156 -12.10 -10.77 1.15
N GLY A 157 -11.89 -11.48 0.04
CA GLY A 157 -12.46 -12.80 -0.20
C GLY A 157 -11.99 -13.85 0.82
N LEU A 158 -10.69 -13.85 1.12
CA LEU A 158 -10.11 -14.71 2.15
C LEU A 158 -10.62 -14.36 3.55
N SER A 159 -10.80 -13.07 3.86
CA SER A 159 -11.33 -12.62 5.15
C SER A 159 -12.75 -13.11 5.44
N ARG A 160 -13.54 -13.44 4.43
CA ARG A 160 -14.90 -14.01 4.62
C ARG A 160 -14.89 -15.46 5.09
N ARG A 161 -13.78 -16.18 4.87
CA ARG A 161 -13.61 -17.58 5.29
C ARG A 161 -13.05 -17.70 6.71
N ASP A 162 -12.37 -16.66 7.19
CA ASP A 162 -11.74 -16.63 8.50
C ASP A 162 -12.65 -15.92 9.52
N GLU A 163 -13.81 -16.48 9.82
CA GLU A 163 -14.56 -16.14 11.03
C GLU A 163 -13.88 -16.78 12.25
N MET A 164 -12.63 -16.38 12.52
CA MET A 164 -11.96 -16.78 13.76
C MET A 164 -12.42 -15.89 14.91
N PRO A 165 -12.71 -16.48 16.08
CA PRO A 165 -13.05 -15.72 17.27
C PRO A 165 -11.91 -14.78 17.68
N PRO A 166 -12.22 -13.68 18.37
CA PRO A 166 -11.21 -12.74 18.86
C PRO A 166 -10.19 -13.46 19.72
N LEU A 167 -8.91 -13.15 19.53
CA LEU A 167 -7.82 -13.69 20.35
C LEU A 167 -8.09 -13.39 21.82
N ASN A 168 -8.36 -14.43 22.61
CA ASN A 168 -8.34 -14.32 24.05
C ASN A 168 -6.88 -14.03 24.49
N PRO A 169 -6.61 -12.98 25.25
CA PRO A 169 -5.26 -12.63 25.68
C PRO A 169 -4.63 -13.59 26.70
N THR A 170 -5.35 -14.61 27.13
CA THR A 170 -4.86 -15.64 28.03
C THR A 170 -4.28 -16.82 27.24
N GLY A 171 -2.97 -16.90 27.26
CA GLY A 171 -2.05 -17.87 26.71
C GLY A 171 -2.55 -19.32 26.57
N GLY A 172 -3.19 -19.60 25.47
CA GLY A 172 -3.46 -20.94 25.00
C GLY A 172 -2.66 -21.21 23.73
N SER A 173 -1.73 -22.15 23.77
CA SER A 173 -0.99 -22.65 22.61
C SER A 173 -1.98 -23.18 21.56
N VAL A 174 -2.28 -22.37 20.56
CA VAL A 174 -3.02 -22.83 19.39
C VAL A 174 -2.07 -23.68 18.55
N LYS A 175 -2.26 -24.99 18.58
CA LYS A 175 -1.64 -25.92 17.63
C LYS A 175 -2.07 -25.50 16.22
N GLY A 176 -1.15 -24.86 15.49
CA GLY A 176 -1.38 -24.29 14.18
C GLY A 176 -1.81 -25.33 13.17
N SER A 177 -2.93 -25.13 12.55
CA SER A 177 -3.21 -25.66 11.21
C SER A 177 -2.24 -24.98 10.25
N ARG A 178 -1.09 -25.59 10.08
CA ARG A 178 -0.04 -25.13 9.14
C ARG A 178 -0.45 -25.56 7.74
N SER A 179 -0.45 -24.68 6.81
CA SER A 179 0.21 -24.77 5.50
C SER A 179 -0.36 -23.82 4.44
N ALA A 180 -1.62 -23.93 4.03
CA ALA A 180 -2.13 -23.16 2.88
C ALA A 180 -2.38 -21.67 3.20
N SER A 181 -2.93 -21.35 4.37
CA SER A 181 -3.27 -19.97 4.75
C SER A 181 -2.02 -19.10 4.99
N SER A 182 -0.94 -19.69 5.55
CA SER A 182 0.30 -18.95 5.80
C SER A 182 1.04 -18.59 4.51
N ILE A 183 1.11 -19.52 3.55
CA ILE A 183 1.74 -19.29 2.23
C ILE A 183 0.96 -18.23 1.46
N THR A 184 -0.37 -18.32 1.45
CA THR A 184 -1.21 -17.33 0.77
C THR A 184 -1.03 -15.93 1.36
N MET A 185 -0.93 -15.80 2.69
CA MET A 185 -0.69 -14.50 3.33
C MET A 185 0.71 -13.95 3.03
N MET A 186 1.74 -14.80 2.94
CA MET A 186 3.08 -14.39 2.55
C MET A 186 3.13 -13.90 1.10
N THR A 187 2.45 -14.60 0.17
CA THR A 187 2.37 -14.16 -1.23
C THR A 187 1.63 -12.84 -1.37
N VAL A 188 0.53 -12.65 -0.63
CA VAL A 188 -0.22 -11.38 -0.60
C VAL A 188 0.66 -10.25 -0.06
N ALA A 189 1.44 -10.47 0.99
CA ALA A 189 2.36 -9.46 1.53
C ALA A 189 3.48 -9.10 0.54
N GLY A 190 4.05 -10.10 -0.13
CA GLY A 190 5.09 -9.89 -1.15
C GLY A 190 4.56 -9.13 -2.37
N LEU A 191 3.37 -9.47 -2.83
CA LEU A 191 2.71 -8.78 -3.94
C LEU A 191 2.31 -7.34 -3.56
N SER A 192 1.85 -7.09 -2.34
CA SER A 192 1.59 -5.74 -1.84
C SER A 192 2.85 -4.88 -1.89
N GLY A 193 3.97 -5.38 -1.33
CA GLY A 193 5.25 -4.69 -1.41
C GLY A 193 5.73 -4.42 -2.84
N PHE A 194 5.51 -5.38 -3.75
CA PHE A 194 5.81 -5.23 -5.17
C PHE A 194 5.09 -4.02 -5.79
N ILE A 195 3.80 -3.86 -5.49
CA ILE A 195 3.00 -2.75 -6.02
C ILE A 195 3.41 -1.43 -5.41
N THR A 196 3.67 -1.40 -4.09
CA THR A 196 4.04 -0.18 -3.37
C THR A 196 5.21 0.54 -4.05
N LEU A 197 6.28 -0.18 -4.41
CA LEU A 197 7.45 0.41 -5.05
C LEU A 197 7.39 0.41 -6.58
N ALA A 198 6.53 -0.38 -7.21
CA ALA A 198 6.30 -0.29 -8.65
C ALA A 198 5.53 0.99 -9.04
N LEU A 199 4.87 1.62 -8.06
CA LEU A 199 4.10 2.86 -8.23
C LEU A 199 4.90 4.12 -7.88
N GLU A 200 6.11 3.99 -7.34
CA GLU A 200 7.09 5.06 -7.12
C GLU A 200 8.00 5.26 -8.31
#